data_7e624450503d2edf32e0965f3ca0e945
#
_entry.id   7e624450503d2edf32e0965f3ca0e945
#
_cell.length_a   1.000
_cell.length_b   1.000
_cell.length_c   1.000
_cell.angle_alpha   90.00
_cell.angle_beta   90.00
_cell.angle_gamma   90.00
#
_symmetry.space_group_name_H-M   'P 1'
#
loop_
_entity.id
_entity.type
_entity.pdbx_description
1 polymer ?
#
loop_
_entity_poly.entity_id
_entity_poly.type
_entity_poly.pdbx_seq_one_letter_code
_entity_poly.pdbx_strand_id
1 'polypeptide(L)'
;MIHGKHLRIFFIFAALFLLWAGTAGAEAGAGKSFAIMPFKLNAPPDRDYLQEGLRDMIGSRINAETAASIVPKTRVDQALLEAGGQLAAGEMESFAAKVGADYLVYGTITALGGGIAIDTGVYSAQSPPDQAVHNFYSAATANEQIMQTIDGLAWDIIERFTDRKRPAAPAPKAAPPGGETSAFTTEHPDKTFMASGGGFSIRGGRNFVKTRTFDMDLRGLDIGDVDGDGEEELVLASRTEVQIFKRDGTRLNILGTVRMQSRYEVHNVNCADLNGNGKDEIYISAADPRIPGSRAVEWDGTGFATLFDEARWYIRPVDVPGMGLVLVGQSAGLVPVEPGLYRLSLNNGVLVRQEALAIPREVNLFNFSYADLDGDGRHEIVALDNFFKLMVIQGGSVVWKSRERFCGTKRFLGGEPDMKPGTSHDRNEIVDGIGDKYKEVYVPSRIIVSDVDNDGSDDLILNRNPETLTSVAPRLVQYPNGTMTGLKWNGIGLEEMWRTRKIDGYIVNYQVKSEVMRLKAGDEDELFIGLILNTGTLDALMSTKSTVVIYPFAFEMPEMPETKEESR
;
A
#
# COMPACT_ATOMS: atom_id res chain seq x y z
N MET A 1 53.63 -53.49 -18.94
CA MET A 1 54.08 -53.19 -17.54
C MET A 1 54.11 -51.65 -17.33
N ILE A 2 53.05 -50.95 -17.69
CA ILE A 2 52.94 -49.46 -17.58
C ILE A 2 51.53 -49.02 -17.03
N HIS A 3 50.84 -49.84 -16.27
CA HIS A 3 49.51 -49.52 -15.76
C HIS A 3 49.43 -49.38 -14.22
N GLY A 4 50.55 -49.51 -13.49
CA GLY A 4 50.55 -49.54 -12.02
C GLY A 4 50.98 -48.26 -11.30
N LYS A 5 51.50 -47.23 -11.99
CA LYS A 5 52.06 -46.03 -11.33
C LYS A 5 51.09 -44.86 -11.28
N HIS A 6 50.11 -44.74 -12.17
CA HIS A 6 49.15 -43.64 -12.16
C HIS A 6 48.01 -43.83 -11.15
N LEU A 7 47.70 -45.04 -10.74
CA LEU A 7 46.65 -45.33 -9.77
C LEU A 7 47.05 -44.97 -8.32
N ARG A 8 48.34 -45.03 -8.01
CA ARG A 8 48.83 -44.67 -6.65
C ARG A 8 48.93 -43.16 -6.42
N ILE A 9 49.12 -42.37 -7.48
CA ILE A 9 49.16 -40.89 -7.40
C ILE A 9 47.77 -40.34 -7.26
N PHE A 10 46.75 -40.97 -7.85
CA PHE A 10 45.36 -40.54 -7.75
C PHE A 10 44.78 -40.74 -6.33
N PHE A 11 45.16 -41.82 -5.65
CA PHE A 11 44.74 -42.07 -4.26
C PHE A 11 45.44 -41.17 -3.23
N ILE A 12 46.65 -40.70 -3.49
CA ILE A 12 47.35 -39.76 -2.60
C ILE A 12 46.75 -38.36 -2.73
N PHE A 13 46.34 -37.91 -3.93
CA PHE A 13 45.64 -36.63 -4.11
C PHE A 13 44.21 -36.67 -3.56
N ALA A 14 43.50 -37.76 -3.66
CA ALA A 14 42.15 -37.91 -3.07
C ALA A 14 42.22 -37.96 -1.54
N ALA A 15 43.26 -38.56 -0.94
CA ALA A 15 43.42 -38.54 0.51
C ALA A 15 43.87 -37.18 1.06
N LEU A 16 44.67 -36.41 0.31
CA LEU A 16 45.01 -35.01 0.67
C LEU A 16 43.83 -34.02 0.50
N PHE A 17 42.92 -34.28 -0.45
CA PHE A 17 41.71 -33.48 -0.60
C PHE A 17 40.66 -33.77 0.48
N LEU A 18 40.59 -35.00 0.98
CA LEU A 18 39.73 -35.39 2.09
C LEU A 18 40.27 -34.92 3.47
N LEU A 19 41.57 -34.69 3.60
CA LEU A 19 42.16 -34.11 4.82
C LEU A 19 42.09 -32.57 4.85
N TRP A 20 41.85 -31.89 3.71
CA TRP A 20 41.67 -30.46 3.67
C TRP A 20 40.19 -30.04 3.72
N ALA A 21 39.26 -30.97 3.51
CA ALA A 21 37.83 -30.75 3.70
C ALA A 21 37.37 -30.88 5.18
N GLY A 22 38.27 -31.21 6.09
CA GLY A 22 37.96 -31.44 7.49
C GLY A 22 38.23 -30.29 8.46
N THR A 23 38.66 -29.10 7.98
CA THR A 23 38.96 -27.95 8.87
C THR A 23 38.37 -26.60 8.39
N ALA A 24 37.38 -26.65 7.53
CA ALA A 24 36.49 -25.50 7.30
C ALA A 24 35.17 -25.71 8.06
N GLY A 25 35.25 -26.10 9.33
CA GLY A 25 34.26 -25.73 10.32
C GLY A 25 34.43 -24.24 10.54
N ALA A 26 33.85 -23.41 9.67
CA ALA A 26 33.49 -22.06 10.05
C ALA A 26 32.60 -22.24 11.26
N GLU A 27 33.07 -21.92 12.44
CA GLU A 27 32.23 -21.39 13.49
C GLU A 27 31.49 -20.21 12.86
N ALA A 28 30.33 -20.46 12.27
CA ALA A 28 29.29 -19.46 12.15
C ALA A 28 29.08 -19.05 13.60
N GLY A 29 29.59 -17.90 13.98
CA GLY A 29 29.35 -17.31 15.28
C GLY A 29 27.85 -17.42 15.49
N ALA A 30 27.42 -18.19 16.49
CA ALA A 30 26.04 -18.43 16.79
C ALA A 30 25.41 -17.07 17.00
N GLY A 31 24.64 -16.61 16.01
CA GLY A 31 23.96 -15.31 16.07
C GLY A 31 23.09 -15.33 17.32
N LYS A 32 23.12 -14.26 18.09
CA LYS A 32 22.31 -14.11 19.31
C LYS A 32 20.84 -14.41 19.00
N SER A 33 20.16 -15.14 19.90
CA SER A 33 18.76 -15.54 19.74
C SER A 33 17.87 -14.86 20.78
N PHE A 34 16.76 -14.25 20.31
CA PHE A 34 15.80 -13.56 21.17
C PHE A 34 14.44 -14.28 21.15
N ALA A 35 13.87 -14.53 22.32
CA ALA A 35 12.49 -14.92 22.47
C ALA A 35 11.69 -13.76 23.05
N ILE A 36 10.64 -13.33 22.35
CA ILE A 36 9.80 -12.23 22.78
C ILE A 36 8.50 -12.82 23.33
N MET A 37 8.31 -12.68 24.63
CA MET A 37 7.14 -13.19 25.34
C MET A 37 5.93 -12.28 25.15
N PRO A 38 4.71 -12.78 25.32
CA PRO A 38 3.52 -11.94 25.41
C PRO A 38 3.67 -10.93 26.56
N PHE A 39 3.51 -9.65 26.27
CA PHE A 39 3.50 -8.62 27.29
C PHE A 39 2.19 -8.67 28.08
N LYS A 40 2.25 -8.45 29.39
CA LYS A 40 1.04 -8.28 30.19
C LYS A 40 0.38 -6.95 29.82
N LEU A 41 -0.90 -6.97 29.49
CA LEU A 41 -1.66 -5.78 29.13
C LEU A 41 -2.55 -5.33 30.29
N ASN A 42 -2.35 -4.09 30.74
CA ASN A 42 -3.19 -3.39 31.69
C ASN A 42 -3.86 -2.22 30.93
N ALA A 43 -4.87 -2.54 30.13
CA ALA A 43 -5.59 -1.59 29.28
C ALA A 43 -7.05 -1.98 29.12
N PRO A 44 -7.93 -1.05 28.71
CA PRO A 44 -9.28 -1.39 28.27
C PRO A 44 -9.27 -2.38 27.09
N PRO A 45 -10.35 -3.19 26.90
CA PRO A 45 -10.40 -4.26 25.87
C PRO A 45 -10.19 -3.78 24.43
N ASP A 46 -10.49 -2.52 24.13
CA ASP A 46 -10.26 -1.91 22.82
C ASP A 46 -8.78 -1.72 22.45
N ARG A 47 -7.86 -2.01 23.39
CA ARG A 47 -6.41 -1.89 23.22
C ARG A 47 -5.65 -3.21 23.23
N ASP A 48 -6.35 -4.34 23.16
CA ASP A 48 -5.73 -5.68 23.18
C ASP A 48 -4.69 -5.87 22.03
N TYR A 49 -4.87 -5.16 20.93
CA TYR A 49 -3.93 -5.17 19.80
C TYR A 49 -2.52 -4.67 20.14
N LEU A 50 -2.35 -3.86 21.21
CA LEU A 50 -1.04 -3.36 21.62
C LEU A 50 -0.11 -4.48 22.04
N GLN A 51 -0.63 -5.55 22.63
CA GLN A 51 0.16 -6.67 23.11
C GLN A 51 0.89 -7.39 21.96
N GLU A 52 0.16 -7.78 20.93
CA GLU A 52 0.73 -8.44 19.77
C GLU A 52 1.55 -7.48 18.91
N GLY A 53 1.05 -6.25 18.69
CA GLY A 53 1.74 -5.25 17.91
C GLY A 53 3.12 -4.89 18.46
N LEU A 54 3.25 -4.71 19.77
CA LEU A 54 4.53 -4.42 20.43
C LEU A 54 5.50 -5.61 20.28
N ARG A 55 5.02 -6.83 20.53
CA ARG A 55 5.79 -8.06 20.40
C ARG A 55 6.39 -8.19 19.01
N ASP A 56 5.58 -7.92 17.99
CA ASP A 56 5.96 -8.01 16.60
C ASP A 56 6.94 -6.93 16.17
N MET A 57 6.73 -5.71 16.63
CA MET A 57 7.62 -4.60 16.30
C MET A 57 9.03 -4.79 16.87
N ILE A 58 9.14 -5.20 18.13
CA ILE A 58 10.43 -5.47 18.74
C ILE A 58 11.14 -6.59 17.96
N GLY A 59 10.45 -7.71 17.68
CA GLY A 59 11.04 -8.82 16.96
C GLY A 59 11.46 -8.47 15.54
N SER A 60 10.62 -7.76 14.82
CA SER A 60 10.90 -7.32 13.46
C SER A 60 12.10 -6.36 13.40
N ARG A 61 12.19 -5.43 14.34
CA ARG A 61 13.30 -4.47 14.40
C ARG A 61 14.61 -5.18 14.73
N ILE A 62 14.63 -6.07 15.73
CA ILE A 62 15.83 -6.84 16.08
C ILE A 62 16.30 -7.66 14.87
N ASN A 63 15.40 -8.37 14.20
CA ASN A 63 15.73 -9.18 13.03
C ASN A 63 16.20 -8.36 11.82
N ALA A 64 15.63 -7.15 11.61
CA ALA A 64 15.98 -6.30 10.47
C ALA A 64 17.34 -5.60 10.64
N GLU A 65 17.69 -5.24 11.88
CA GLU A 65 18.87 -4.42 12.16
C GLU A 65 20.09 -5.23 12.62
N THR A 66 19.89 -6.50 12.93
CA THR A 66 20.95 -7.35 13.48
C THR A 66 21.01 -8.70 12.78
N ALA A 67 22.09 -9.46 13.03
CA ALA A 67 22.19 -10.86 12.63
C ALA A 67 21.53 -11.82 13.64
N ALA A 68 20.80 -11.29 14.63
CA ALA A 68 20.15 -12.08 15.65
C ALA A 68 18.92 -12.83 15.09
N SER A 69 18.66 -14.00 15.59
CA SER A 69 17.47 -14.79 15.25
C SER A 69 16.35 -14.56 16.25
N ILE A 70 15.12 -14.56 15.78
CA ILE A 70 13.93 -14.48 16.65
C ILE A 70 13.33 -15.87 16.77
N VAL A 71 13.14 -16.33 18.00
CA VAL A 71 12.46 -17.61 18.27
C VAL A 71 10.99 -17.48 17.82
N PRO A 72 10.46 -18.45 17.04
CA PRO A 72 9.07 -18.42 16.59
C PRO A 72 8.09 -18.26 17.76
N LYS A 73 7.13 -17.35 17.62
CA LYS A 73 6.11 -17.06 18.63
C LYS A 73 5.38 -18.32 19.11
N THR A 74 4.98 -19.17 18.17
CA THR A 74 4.29 -20.43 18.48
C THR A 74 5.08 -21.31 19.46
N ARG A 75 6.41 -21.35 19.32
CA ARG A 75 7.29 -22.10 20.22
C ARG A 75 7.35 -21.46 21.61
N VAL A 76 7.43 -20.13 21.67
CA VAL A 76 7.42 -19.39 22.94
C VAL A 76 6.10 -19.55 23.66
N ASP A 77 4.98 -19.41 22.95
CA ASP A 77 3.63 -19.47 23.50
C ASP A 77 3.30 -20.89 23.99
N GLN A 78 3.67 -21.91 23.22
CA GLN A 78 3.51 -23.30 23.65
C GLN A 78 4.33 -23.60 24.91
N ALA A 79 5.59 -23.19 24.95
CA ALA A 79 6.44 -23.39 26.11
C ALA A 79 5.91 -22.67 27.35
N LEU A 80 5.31 -21.48 27.16
CA LEU A 80 4.70 -20.70 28.22
C LEU A 80 3.42 -21.36 28.77
N LEU A 81 2.59 -21.91 27.88
CA LEU A 81 1.39 -22.69 28.30
C LEU A 81 1.78 -23.91 29.13
N GLU A 82 2.84 -24.63 28.72
CA GLU A 82 3.37 -25.78 29.46
C GLU A 82 3.95 -25.39 30.82
N ALA A 83 4.40 -24.14 30.97
CA ALA A 83 4.88 -23.58 32.24
C ALA A 83 3.78 -22.97 33.11
N GLY A 84 2.49 -23.14 32.73
CA GLY A 84 1.36 -22.63 33.50
C GLY A 84 0.94 -21.19 33.17
N GLY A 85 1.41 -20.64 32.03
CA GLY A 85 0.99 -19.34 31.50
C GLY A 85 1.71 -18.13 32.10
N GLN A 86 2.47 -18.29 33.16
CA GLN A 86 3.29 -17.26 33.78
C GLN A 86 4.61 -17.84 34.27
N LEU A 87 5.69 -17.07 34.19
CA LEU A 87 7.01 -17.48 34.65
C LEU A 87 7.39 -16.71 35.92
N ALA A 88 7.86 -17.44 36.93
CA ALA A 88 8.51 -16.82 38.08
C ALA A 88 9.94 -16.40 37.74
N ALA A 89 10.49 -15.43 38.45
CA ALA A 89 11.85 -14.91 38.19
C ALA A 89 12.93 -16.02 38.22
N GLY A 90 12.75 -17.05 39.05
CA GLY A 90 13.67 -18.19 39.13
C GLY A 90 13.55 -19.22 38.00
N GLU A 91 12.57 -19.11 37.13
CA GLU A 91 12.29 -20.05 36.03
C GLU A 91 12.81 -19.53 34.66
N MET A 92 13.30 -18.31 34.60
CA MET A 92 13.72 -17.67 33.35
C MET A 92 14.87 -18.44 32.66
N GLU A 93 15.83 -18.94 33.42
CA GLU A 93 16.96 -19.69 32.90
C GLU A 93 16.49 -20.99 32.22
N SER A 94 15.70 -21.79 32.93
CA SER A 94 15.15 -23.05 32.40
C SER A 94 14.25 -22.82 31.19
N PHE A 95 13.48 -21.75 31.20
CA PHE A 95 12.61 -21.36 30.08
C PHE A 95 13.43 -20.91 28.86
N ALA A 96 14.45 -20.08 29.04
CA ALA A 96 15.36 -19.67 27.98
C ALA A 96 16.01 -20.87 27.29
N ALA A 97 16.52 -21.82 28.09
CA ALA A 97 17.09 -23.08 27.60
C ALA A 97 16.04 -23.91 26.82
N LYS A 98 14.80 -24.01 27.33
CA LYS A 98 13.70 -24.76 26.70
C LYS A 98 13.33 -24.22 25.33
N VAL A 99 13.25 -22.89 25.18
CA VAL A 99 12.90 -22.26 23.90
C VAL A 99 14.11 -22.07 22.99
N GLY A 100 15.34 -22.24 23.49
CA GLY A 100 16.58 -22.06 22.76
C GLY A 100 16.89 -20.58 22.50
N ALA A 101 16.71 -19.73 23.51
CA ALA A 101 16.96 -18.30 23.42
C ALA A 101 18.10 -17.86 24.34
N ASP A 102 18.98 -16.98 23.85
CA ASP A 102 19.99 -16.30 24.66
C ASP A 102 19.37 -15.18 25.48
N TYR A 103 18.30 -14.57 24.95
CA TYR A 103 17.61 -13.44 25.57
C TYR A 103 16.10 -13.67 25.60
N LEU A 104 15.46 -13.40 26.75
CA LEU A 104 14.00 -13.36 26.89
C LEU A 104 13.56 -11.90 27.09
N VAL A 105 12.72 -11.41 26.17
CA VAL A 105 12.12 -10.08 26.27
C VAL A 105 10.69 -10.23 26.79
N TYR A 106 10.36 -9.58 27.88
CA TYR A 106 9.04 -9.65 28.52
C TYR A 106 8.68 -8.31 29.17
N GLY A 107 7.44 -8.12 29.55
CA GLY A 107 7.08 -6.86 30.19
C GLY A 107 5.59 -6.63 30.37
N THR A 108 5.26 -5.38 30.65
CA THR A 108 3.90 -4.91 30.89
C THR A 108 3.63 -3.65 30.09
N ILE A 109 2.47 -3.58 29.45
CA ILE A 109 1.95 -2.37 28.82
C ILE A 109 0.83 -1.85 29.71
N THR A 110 0.91 -0.60 30.13
CA THR A 110 -0.14 0.06 30.90
C THR A 110 -0.67 1.25 30.09
N ALA A 111 -1.96 1.23 29.76
CA ALA A 111 -2.61 2.35 29.09
C ALA A 111 -3.25 3.29 30.11
N LEU A 112 -2.88 4.56 30.06
CA LEU A 112 -3.37 5.62 30.94
C LEU A 112 -3.83 6.80 30.09
N GLY A 113 -5.13 7.03 30.04
CA GLY A 113 -5.69 8.11 29.22
C GLY A 113 -5.33 7.96 27.74
N GLY A 114 -4.75 9.01 27.14
CA GLY A 114 -4.28 9.01 25.74
C GLY A 114 -2.87 8.43 25.52
N GLY A 115 -2.18 7.96 26.58
CA GLY A 115 -0.80 7.47 26.49
C GLY A 115 -0.63 6.02 26.91
N ILE A 116 0.59 5.52 26.77
CA ILE A 116 1.01 4.21 27.28
C ILE A 116 2.32 4.30 28.03
N ALA A 117 2.50 3.43 29.02
CA ALA A 117 3.78 3.13 29.64
C ALA A 117 4.14 1.68 29.36
N ILE A 118 5.39 1.42 29.03
CA ILE A 118 5.92 0.10 28.71
C ILE A 118 7.08 -0.18 29.63
N ASP A 119 6.90 -1.14 30.52
CA ASP A 119 7.96 -1.68 31.37
C ASP A 119 8.47 -2.97 30.72
N THR A 120 9.73 -3.03 30.33
CA THR A 120 10.32 -4.17 29.64
C THR A 120 11.50 -4.70 30.40
N GLY A 121 11.47 -6.00 30.71
CA GLY A 121 12.61 -6.77 31.20
C GLY A 121 13.25 -7.57 30.08
N VAL A 122 14.57 -7.62 30.05
CA VAL A 122 15.33 -8.52 29.19
C VAL A 122 16.19 -9.40 30.08
N TYR A 123 15.88 -10.69 30.10
CA TYR A 123 16.70 -11.70 30.75
C TYR A 123 17.79 -12.19 29.79
N SER A 124 19.04 -12.23 30.24
CA SER A 124 20.20 -12.74 29.49
C SER A 124 20.66 -14.05 30.09
N ALA A 125 20.55 -15.15 29.34
CA ALA A 125 21.05 -16.47 29.77
C ALA A 125 22.59 -16.54 29.81
N GLN A 126 23.27 -15.56 29.22
CA GLN A 126 24.74 -15.51 29.15
C GLN A 126 25.36 -14.68 30.31
N SER A 127 24.54 -14.01 31.10
CA SER A 127 25.01 -13.14 32.20
C SER A 127 24.94 -13.86 33.56
N PRO A 128 25.79 -13.47 34.53
CA PRO A 128 25.67 -13.99 35.89
C PRO A 128 24.28 -13.69 36.48
N PRO A 129 23.76 -14.54 37.38
CA PRO A 129 22.38 -14.42 37.89
C PRO A 129 22.02 -13.04 38.50
N ASP A 130 22.98 -12.37 39.10
CA ASP A 130 22.85 -11.03 39.71
C ASP A 130 22.80 -9.90 38.69
N GLN A 131 23.19 -10.18 37.44
CA GLN A 131 23.21 -9.23 36.31
C GLN A 131 22.40 -9.75 35.10
N ALA A 132 21.62 -10.79 35.29
CA ALA A 132 20.90 -11.43 34.18
C ALA A 132 19.68 -10.64 33.69
N VAL A 133 19.12 -9.74 34.51
CA VAL A 133 17.92 -8.96 34.15
C VAL A 133 18.26 -7.50 33.93
N HIS A 134 17.88 -6.97 32.79
CA HIS A 134 17.98 -5.56 32.45
C HIS A 134 16.60 -4.99 32.20
N ASN A 135 16.29 -3.85 32.83
CA ASN A 135 15.00 -3.21 32.74
C ASN A 135 15.07 -1.94 31.88
N PHE A 136 14.08 -1.77 31.04
CA PHE A 136 13.85 -0.60 30.22
C PHE A 136 12.48 -0.03 30.53
N TYR A 137 12.38 1.29 30.57
CA TYR A 137 11.13 1.99 30.72
C TYR A 137 10.94 2.93 29.54
N SER A 138 9.79 2.88 28.93
CA SER A 138 9.42 3.75 27.82
C SER A 138 7.98 4.24 28.02
N ALA A 139 7.71 5.49 27.74
CA ALA A 139 6.38 6.05 27.86
C ALA A 139 6.08 6.98 26.69
N ALA A 140 4.85 6.89 26.19
CA ALA A 140 4.27 7.83 25.25
C ALA A 140 3.12 8.55 25.96
N THR A 141 3.16 9.86 26.01
CA THR A 141 2.09 10.69 26.61
C THR A 141 0.94 10.95 25.65
N ALA A 142 1.19 10.75 24.35
CA ALA A 142 0.22 10.86 23.30
C ALA A 142 0.32 9.64 22.36
N ASN A 143 -0.78 9.26 21.78
CA ASN A 143 -0.87 8.11 20.89
C ASN A 143 0.08 8.18 19.68
N GLU A 144 0.34 9.39 19.19
CA GLU A 144 1.27 9.68 18.08
C GLU A 144 2.70 9.26 18.39
N GLN A 145 3.06 9.21 19.67
CA GLN A 145 4.40 8.87 20.12
C GLN A 145 4.60 7.37 20.37
N ILE A 146 3.52 6.57 20.39
CA ILE A 146 3.57 5.15 20.77
C ILE A 146 4.54 4.39 19.87
N MET A 147 4.44 4.57 18.55
CA MET A 147 5.30 3.88 17.58
C MET A 147 6.78 4.29 17.71
N GLN A 148 7.04 5.58 17.90
CA GLN A 148 8.40 6.08 18.12
C GLN A 148 8.96 5.56 19.45
N THR A 149 8.12 5.46 20.47
CA THR A 149 8.48 4.93 21.78
C THR A 149 8.83 3.44 21.70
N ILE A 150 8.03 2.63 20.97
CA ILE A 150 8.32 1.21 20.75
C ILE A 150 9.58 1.02 19.88
N ASP A 151 9.74 1.83 18.84
CA ASP A 151 10.96 1.82 18.02
C ASP A 151 12.19 2.20 18.86
N GLY A 152 12.06 3.22 19.69
CA GLY A 152 13.08 3.60 20.66
C GLY A 152 13.47 2.46 21.59
N LEU A 153 12.48 1.81 22.20
CA LEU A 153 12.68 0.65 23.07
C LEU A 153 13.39 -0.50 22.35
N ALA A 154 12.99 -0.80 21.10
CA ALA A 154 13.64 -1.84 20.32
C ALA A 154 15.12 -1.51 20.05
N TRP A 155 15.44 -0.25 19.76
CA TRP A 155 16.82 0.20 19.60
C TRP A 155 17.62 0.14 20.90
N ASP A 156 17.01 0.47 22.05
CA ASP A 156 17.68 0.40 23.36
C ASP A 156 18.06 -1.08 23.68
N ILE A 157 17.19 -2.03 23.33
CA ILE A 157 17.47 -3.47 23.44
C ILE A 157 18.59 -3.87 22.48
N ILE A 158 18.52 -3.45 21.19
CA ILE A 158 19.54 -3.75 20.19
C ILE A 158 20.92 -3.24 20.62
N GLU A 159 21.01 -1.97 21.01
CA GLU A 159 22.29 -1.38 21.43
C GLU A 159 22.90 -2.03 22.67
N ARG A 160 22.03 -2.51 23.57
CA ARG A 160 22.49 -3.14 24.82
C ARG A 160 22.99 -4.56 24.61
N PHE A 161 22.31 -5.33 23.76
CA PHE A 161 22.55 -6.78 23.65
C PHE A 161 23.20 -7.20 22.34
N THR A 162 23.42 -6.28 21.41
CA THR A 162 24.10 -6.55 20.13
C THR A 162 25.22 -5.52 19.90
N ASP A 163 26.02 -5.73 18.88
CA ASP A 163 27.08 -4.79 18.50
C ASP A 163 26.57 -3.64 17.58
N ARG A 164 25.26 -3.62 17.32
CA ARG A 164 24.63 -2.63 16.43
C ARG A 164 24.35 -1.35 17.19
N LYS A 165 24.77 -0.22 16.65
CA LYS A 165 24.45 1.12 17.16
C LYS A 165 23.30 1.72 16.38
N ARG A 166 22.43 2.47 17.06
CA ARG A 166 21.38 3.26 16.40
C ARG A 166 22.03 4.19 15.38
N PRO A 167 21.55 4.23 14.13
CA PRO A 167 22.00 5.24 13.18
C PRO A 167 21.81 6.63 13.79
N ALA A 168 22.84 7.47 13.72
CA ALA A 168 22.70 8.85 14.17
C ALA A 168 21.54 9.51 13.40
N ALA A 169 20.58 10.09 14.12
CA ALA A 169 19.58 10.92 13.48
C ALA A 169 20.33 11.97 12.64
N PRO A 170 19.97 12.18 11.37
CA PRO A 170 20.60 13.22 10.57
C PRO A 170 20.51 14.52 11.36
N ALA A 171 21.67 15.14 11.59
CA ALA A 171 21.74 16.40 12.35
C ALA A 171 20.78 17.39 11.70
N PRO A 172 19.93 18.10 12.45
CA PRO A 172 19.04 19.09 11.89
C PRO A 172 19.93 20.13 11.18
N LYS A 173 19.84 20.18 9.85
CA LYS A 173 20.45 21.26 9.08
C LYS A 173 19.84 22.55 9.60
N ALA A 174 20.70 23.47 10.08
CA ALA A 174 20.30 24.77 10.50
C ALA A 174 19.42 25.41 9.42
N ALA A 175 18.18 25.73 9.77
CA ALA A 175 17.26 26.40 8.88
C ALA A 175 17.83 27.76 8.50
N PRO A 176 17.76 28.16 7.22
CA PRO A 176 18.10 29.53 6.84
C PRO A 176 17.13 30.51 7.55
N PRO A 177 17.58 31.66 8.01
CA PRO A 177 16.73 32.60 8.72
C PRO A 177 15.70 33.21 7.75
N GLY A 178 14.45 33.01 8.02
CA GLY A 178 13.32 33.71 7.39
C GLY A 178 12.60 32.90 6.30
N GLY A 179 11.78 31.94 6.72
CA GLY A 179 10.80 31.27 5.87
C GLY A 179 9.76 30.59 6.76
N GLU A 180 8.51 30.88 6.50
CA GLU A 180 7.37 30.30 7.20
C GLU A 180 7.50 28.76 7.24
N THR A 181 7.38 28.18 8.40
CA THR A 181 7.40 26.75 8.65
C THR A 181 6.22 26.08 7.95
N SER A 182 6.43 25.63 6.71
CA SER A 182 5.52 24.72 6.04
C SER A 182 5.53 23.40 6.83
N ALA A 183 4.34 22.89 7.18
CA ALA A 183 4.15 21.61 7.84
C ALA A 183 4.56 20.39 6.96
N PHE A 184 5.20 20.63 5.83
CA PHE A 184 5.84 19.66 4.95
C PHE A 184 7.35 19.86 4.97
N THR A 185 8.01 19.23 5.91
CA THR A 185 9.45 18.95 5.83
C THR A 185 9.69 17.64 5.10
N THR A 186 9.21 17.52 3.88
CA THR A 186 9.75 16.56 2.96
C THR A 186 11.02 17.14 2.38
N GLU A 187 12.08 16.34 2.35
CA GLU A 187 13.27 16.69 1.59
C GLU A 187 12.82 17.13 0.20
N HIS A 188 13.10 18.36 -0.13
CA HIS A 188 12.49 19.15 -1.17
C HIS A 188 12.27 18.49 -2.51
N PRO A 189 11.13 18.79 -3.14
CA PRO A 189 10.76 18.36 -4.48
C PRO A 189 11.55 19.02 -5.62
N ASP A 190 12.62 19.76 -5.36
CA ASP A 190 13.42 20.42 -6.40
C ASP A 190 14.08 19.49 -7.41
N LYS A 191 13.87 18.19 -7.26
CA LYS A 191 14.21 17.14 -8.21
C LYS A 191 13.15 16.07 -8.15
N THR A 192 11.92 16.44 -8.43
CA THR A 192 10.71 15.73 -8.05
C THR A 192 10.52 14.42 -8.81
N PHE A 193 10.97 14.37 -10.05
CA PHE A 193 10.90 13.19 -10.87
C PHE A 193 12.31 12.72 -11.20
N MET A 194 12.61 11.46 -10.91
CA MET A 194 13.89 10.85 -11.25
C MET A 194 13.68 10.04 -12.51
N ALA A 195 14.09 10.57 -13.65
CA ALA A 195 14.09 9.80 -14.88
C ALA A 195 15.12 8.67 -14.79
N SER A 196 14.71 7.43 -14.98
CA SER A 196 15.61 6.30 -15.11
C SER A 196 15.68 5.90 -16.58
N GLY A 197 16.79 6.22 -17.21
CA GLY A 197 17.29 5.50 -18.39
C GLY A 197 16.75 5.84 -19.76
N GLY A 198 15.95 6.86 -19.95
CA GLY A 198 15.47 7.23 -21.28
C GLY A 198 15.46 8.75 -21.48
N GLY A 199 16.01 9.23 -22.54
CA GLY A 199 16.31 10.61 -22.92
C GLY A 199 15.19 11.65 -22.86
N PHE A 200 14.24 11.61 -21.93
CA PHE A 200 13.29 12.70 -21.69
C PHE A 200 13.40 13.23 -20.26
N SER A 201 13.11 14.50 -20.09
CA SER A 201 13.07 15.14 -18.78
C SER A 201 11.63 15.49 -18.42
N ILE A 202 11.24 15.23 -17.18
CA ILE A 202 9.96 15.70 -16.66
C ILE A 202 10.24 17.03 -15.97
N ARG A 203 9.74 18.12 -16.54
CA ARG A 203 9.62 19.38 -15.85
C ARG A 203 8.41 19.30 -14.92
N GLY A 204 8.63 18.94 -13.70
CA GLY A 204 7.60 18.91 -12.67
C GLY A 204 7.92 19.88 -11.57
N GLY A 205 6.93 20.66 -11.30
CA GLY A 205 6.70 21.56 -10.24
C GLY A 205 7.73 21.78 -9.15
N ARG A 206 8.45 22.86 -9.26
CA ARG A 206 9.07 23.47 -8.08
C ARG A 206 8.04 23.86 -7.02
N ASN A 207 6.75 23.90 -7.40
CA ASN A 207 5.66 24.35 -6.56
C ASN A 207 4.46 23.42 -6.68
N PHE A 208 4.42 22.34 -5.92
CA PHE A 208 3.17 21.63 -5.72
C PHE A 208 2.23 22.47 -4.85
N VAL A 209 0.94 22.35 -5.10
CA VAL A 209 -0.11 22.99 -4.30
C VAL A 209 -0.68 21.92 -3.36
N LYS A 210 -0.76 22.23 -2.08
CA LYS A 210 -1.51 21.44 -1.12
C LYS A 210 -2.82 22.13 -0.82
N THR A 211 -3.91 21.38 -0.91
CA THR A 211 -5.21 21.86 -0.48
C THR A 211 -5.29 21.95 1.05
N ARG A 212 -6.36 22.54 1.55
CA ARG A 212 -6.68 22.46 2.98
C ARG A 212 -6.77 21.00 3.45
N THR A 213 -6.59 20.79 4.72
CA THR A 213 -6.85 19.48 5.35
C THR A 213 -8.37 19.30 5.50
N PHE A 214 -8.86 18.11 5.16
CA PHE A 214 -10.23 17.68 5.32
C PHE A 214 -10.34 16.70 6.48
N ASP A 215 -11.38 16.88 7.30
CA ASP A 215 -11.74 15.91 8.34
C ASP A 215 -12.59 14.79 7.71
N MET A 216 -11.94 13.93 6.93
CA MET A 216 -12.58 12.80 6.25
C MET A 216 -11.63 11.62 6.08
N ASP A 217 -12.19 10.42 6.10
CA ASP A 217 -11.54 9.19 5.64
C ASP A 217 -11.68 9.11 4.12
N LEU A 218 -10.69 9.66 3.41
CA LEU A 218 -10.71 9.71 1.95
C LEU A 218 -10.68 8.29 1.38
N ARG A 219 -11.65 7.98 0.51
CA ARG A 219 -11.80 6.68 -0.13
C ARG A 219 -11.70 6.71 -1.64
N GLY A 220 -11.97 7.84 -2.23
CA GLY A 220 -11.88 8.06 -3.67
C GLY A 220 -11.64 9.51 -4.00
N LEU A 221 -11.03 9.73 -5.14
CA LEU A 221 -10.80 11.03 -5.74
C LEU A 221 -11.03 10.89 -7.24
N ASP A 222 -11.71 11.85 -7.82
CA ASP A 222 -11.75 12.06 -9.26
C ASP A 222 -11.85 13.54 -9.59
N ILE A 223 -11.67 13.87 -10.84
CA ILE A 223 -11.88 15.21 -11.41
C ILE A 223 -12.75 15.09 -12.67
N GLY A 224 -13.54 16.10 -12.94
CA GLY A 224 -14.40 16.16 -14.13
C GLY A 224 -15.22 17.42 -14.16
N ASP A 225 -15.63 17.84 -15.35
CA ASP A 225 -16.53 18.98 -15.57
C ASP A 225 -17.98 18.58 -15.25
N VAL A 226 -18.31 18.56 -13.94
CA VAL A 226 -19.61 18.05 -13.49
C VAL A 226 -20.74 19.07 -13.63
N ASP A 227 -20.44 20.36 -13.76
CA ASP A 227 -21.49 21.37 -13.96
C ASP A 227 -21.54 21.94 -15.38
N GLY A 228 -20.63 21.54 -16.27
CA GLY A 228 -20.63 21.86 -17.69
C GLY A 228 -20.18 23.29 -18.00
N ASP A 229 -19.30 23.85 -17.16
CA ASP A 229 -18.76 25.21 -17.38
C ASP A 229 -17.38 25.19 -18.09
N GLY A 230 -16.83 24.02 -18.39
CA GLY A 230 -15.54 23.82 -19.06
C GLY A 230 -14.36 23.76 -18.10
N GLU A 231 -14.58 23.90 -16.80
CA GLU A 231 -13.55 23.73 -15.77
C GLU A 231 -13.85 22.48 -14.95
N GLU A 232 -12.83 21.73 -14.60
CA GLU A 232 -13.00 20.47 -13.86
C GLU A 232 -13.16 20.71 -12.36
N GLU A 233 -14.14 20.04 -11.76
CA GLU A 233 -14.35 19.98 -10.34
C GLU A 233 -13.55 18.85 -9.70
N LEU A 234 -13.10 19.10 -8.47
CA LEU A 234 -12.49 18.07 -7.63
C LEU A 234 -13.59 17.33 -6.85
N VAL A 235 -13.69 16.03 -7.08
CA VAL A 235 -14.65 15.13 -6.44
C VAL A 235 -13.95 14.24 -5.42
N LEU A 236 -14.30 14.39 -4.14
CA LEU A 236 -13.71 13.65 -3.03
C LEU A 236 -14.76 12.78 -2.35
N ALA A 237 -14.53 11.49 -2.30
CA ALA A 237 -15.40 10.54 -1.62
C ALA A 237 -14.83 10.17 -0.25
N SER A 238 -15.66 10.30 0.78
CA SER A 238 -15.45 9.72 2.09
C SER A 238 -16.23 8.40 2.22
N ARG A 239 -16.31 7.86 3.43
CA ARG A 239 -17.03 6.61 3.70
C ARG A 239 -18.50 6.65 3.27
N THR A 240 -19.21 7.76 3.51
CA THR A 240 -20.66 7.86 3.33
C THR A 240 -21.11 9.07 2.54
N GLU A 241 -20.18 9.89 2.08
CA GLU A 241 -20.54 11.09 1.30
C GLU A 241 -19.47 11.40 0.26
N VAL A 242 -19.90 12.08 -0.80
CA VAL A 242 -19.07 12.63 -1.86
C VAL A 242 -19.22 14.14 -1.84
N GLN A 243 -18.11 14.85 -1.72
CA GLN A 243 -18.05 16.32 -1.74
C GLN A 243 -17.43 16.77 -3.06
N ILE A 244 -18.05 17.75 -3.68
CA ILE A 244 -17.67 18.30 -4.98
C ILE A 244 -17.22 19.74 -4.79
N PHE A 245 -16.06 20.09 -5.34
CA PHE A 245 -15.44 21.38 -5.14
C PHE A 245 -15.06 22.03 -6.46
N LYS A 246 -15.49 23.27 -6.67
CA LYS A 246 -14.90 24.17 -7.67
C LYS A 246 -13.57 24.70 -7.16
N ARG A 247 -12.61 24.77 -8.06
CA ARG A 247 -11.29 25.31 -7.78
C ARG A 247 -11.21 26.77 -8.25
N ASP A 248 -10.73 27.63 -7.37
CA ASP A 248 -10.38 29.02 -7.67
C ASP A 248 -8.92 29.23 -7.21
N GLY A 249 -7.97 28.99 -8.10
CA GLY A 249 -6.56 28.96 -7.80
C GLY A 249 -6.23 27.89 -6.75
N THR A 250 -5.87 28.29 -5.53
CA THR A 250 -5.59 27.39 -4.41
C THR A 250 -6.80 27.14 -3.49
N ARG A 251 -7.91 27.85 -3.74
CA ARG A 251 -9.14 27.73 -2.93
C ARG A 251 -10.05 26.67 -3.51
N LEU A 252 -10.67 25.91 -2.61
CA LEU A 252 -11.69 24.93 -2.94
C LEU A 252 -13.03 25.39 -2.35
N ASN A 253 -13.96 25.73 -3.22
CA ASN A 253 -15.31 26.14 -2.88
C ASN A 253 -16.24 24.94 -3.09
N ILE A 254 -17.02 24.60 -2.07
CA ILE A 254 -17.96 23.48 -2.17
C ILE A 254 -19.07 23.81 -3.18
N LEU A 255 -19.23 23.00 -4.20
CA LEU A 255 -20.34 23.05 -5.15
C LEU A 255 -21.54 22.27 -4.60
N GLY A 256 -21.30 21.10 -4.02
CA GLY A 256 -22.34 20.31 -3.42
C GLY A 256 -21.82 19.08 -2.68
N THR A 257 -22.75 18.37 -2.06
CA THR A 257 -22.48 17.14 -1.33
C THR A 257 -23.55 16.10 -1.63
N VAL A 258 -23.13 14.92 -2.02
CA VAL A 258 -24.00 13.76 -2.23
C VAL A 258 -23.80 12.80 -1.06
N ARG A 259 -24.88 12.50 -0.32
CA ARG A 259 -24.84 11.58 0.82
C ARG A 259 -25.41 10.24 0.43
N MET A 260 -24.68 9.18 0.78
CA MET A 260 -25.17 7.80 0.67
C MET A 260 -26.04 7.48 1.88
N GLN A 261 -26.90 6.48 1.75
CA GLN A 261 -27.58 5.92 2.92
C GLN A 261 -26.54 5.33 3.88
N SER A 262 -26.74 5.49 5.19
CA SER A 262 -25.75 5.18 6.23
C SER A 262 -25.27 3.72 6.24
N ARG A 263 -26.03 2.80 5.63
CA ARG A 263 -25.65 1.38 5.49
C ARG A 263 -24.59 1.14 4.40
N TYR A 264 -24.49 2.03 3.42
CA TYR A 264 -23.56 1.87 2.30
C TYR A 264 -22.25 2.63 2.53
N GLU A 265 -21.17 1.94 2.30
CA GLU A 265 -19.83 2.53 2.27
C GLU A 265 -19.37 2.72 0.83
N VAL A 266 -18.84 3.90 0.54
CA VAL A 266 -18.25 4.22 -0.76
C VAL A 266 -16.91 3.48 -0.90
N HIS A 267 -16.72 2.81 -2.02
CA HIS A 267 -15.50 2.12 -2.37
C HIS A 267 -14.74 2.81 -3.51
N ASN A 268 -15.46 3.42 -4.44
CA ASN A 268 -14.86 4.16 -5.56
C ASN A 268 -15.80 5.27 -6.05
N VAL A 269 -15.22 6.30 -6.65
CA VAL A 269 -15.94 7.39 -7.33
C VAL A 269 -15.27 7.67 -8.66
N ASN A 270 -16.06 7.94 -9.69
CA ASN A 270 -15.59 8.31 -11.02
C ASN A 270 -16.53 9.35 -11.64
N CYS A 271 -15.93 10.29 -12.39
CA CYS A 271 -16.62 11.26 -13.23
C CYS A 271 -16.53 10.81 -14.69
N ALA A 272 -17.60 10.91 -15.44
CA ALA A 272 -17.63 10.62 -16.87
C ALA A 272 -18.94 11.09 -17.50
N ASP A 273 -18.88 11.73 -18.67
CA ASP A 273 -20.05 12.06 -19.49
C ASP A 273 -20.43 10.84 -20.36
N LEU A 274 -21.28 9.96 -19.82
CA LEU A 274 -21.74 8.78 -20.56
C LEU A 274 -23.02 9.00 -21.35
N ASN A 275 -23.73 10.11 -21.08
CA ASN A 275 -24.93 10.46 -21.80
C ASN A 275 -24.68 11.44 -22.97
N GLY A 276 -23.48 12.03 -23.05
CA GLY A 276 -23.04 12.90 -24.13
C GLY A 276 -23.63 14.30 -24.08
N ASN A 277 -23.97 14.81 -22.87
CA ASN A 277 -24.61 16.13 -22.72
C ASN A 277 -23.62 17.24 -22.37
N GLY A 278 -22.31 16.93 -22.27
CA GLY A 278 -21.25 17.88 -21.96
C GLY A 278 -21.08 18.15 -20.47
N LYS A 279 -21.61 17.27 -19.60
CA LYS A 279 -21.42 17.29 -18.16
C LYS A 279 -21.06 15.89 -17.68
N ASP A 280 -20.10 15.81 -16.79
CA ASP A 280 -19.74 14.53 -16.19
C ASP A 280 -20.75 14.11 -15.13
N GLU A 281 -21.31 12.94 -15.27
CA GLU A 281 -22.02 12.28 -14.18
C GLU A 281 -21.02 11.79 -13.12
N ILE A 282 -21.45 11.75 -11.87
CA ILE A 282 -20.67 11.19 -10.76
C ILE A 282 -21.18 9.78 -10.46
N TYR A 283 -20.37 8.77 -10.77
CA TYR A 283 -20.64 7.35 -10.52
C TYR A 283 -20.02 6.94 -9.20
N ILE A 284 -20.86 6.57 -8.22
CA ILE A 284 -20.46 6.19 -6.86
C ILE A 284 -20.66 4.69 -6.70
N SER A 285 -19.55 3.96 -6.65
CA SER A 285 -19.58 2.52 -6.35
C SER A 285 -19.55 2.33 -4.84
N ALA A 286 -20.62 1.76 -4.30
CA ALA A 286 -20.80 1.58 -2.86
C ALA A 286 -21.42 0.24 -2.54
N ALA A 287 -21.24 -0.23 -1.30
CA ALA A 287 -21.86 -1.45 -0.81
C ALA A 287 -22.15 -1.34 0.70
N ASP A 288 -23.17 -2.07 1.18
CA ASP A 288 -23.12 -2.58 2.54
C ASP A 288 -22.12 -3.76 2.57
N PRO A 289 -21.79 -4.36 3.72
CA PRO A 289 -20.75 -5.38 3.78
C PRO A 289 -20.88 -6.52 2.76
N ARG A 290 -22.04 -6.74 2.16
CA ARG A 290 -22.30 -7.89 1.27
C ARG A 290 -23.01 -7.54 -0.03
N ILE A 291 -23.68 -6.40 -0.10
CA ILE A 291 -24.59 -6.10 -1.21
C ILE A 291 -24.24 -4.73 -1.79
N PRO A 292 -23.93 -4.66 -3.09
CA PRO A 292 -23.77 -3.37 -3.76
C PRO A 292 -25.00 -2.50 -3.65
N GLY A 293 -24.79 -1.20 -3.50
CA GLY A 293 -25.81 -0.17 -3.47
C GLY A 293 -25.29 1.10 -4.11
N SER A 294 -24.85 0.98 -5.35
CA SER A 294 -24.22 2.06 -6.09
C SER A 294 -25.24 3.11 -6.56
N ARG A 295 -24.75 4.31 -6.79
CA ARG A 295 -25.53 5.48 -7.16
C ARG A 295 -24.83 6.25 -8.26
N ALA A 296 -25.61 6.92 -9.12
CA ALA A 296 -25.09 7.99 -9.96
C ALA A 296 -25.95 9.24 -9.85
N VAL A 297 -25.27 10.38 -9.97
CA VAL A 297 -25.91 11.70 -9.91
C VAL A 297 -25.34 12.60 -11.01
N GLU A 298 -26.12 13.60 -11.41
CA GLU A 298 -25.74 14.62 -12.39
C GLU A 298 -26.17 16.00 -11.91
N TRP A 299 -25.43 17.02 -12.26
CA TRP A 299 -25.74 18.40 -11.93
C TRP A 299 -26.90 18.95 -12.79
N ASP A 300 -27.98 19.42 -12.16
CA ASP A 300 -29.17 19.97 -12.82
C ASP A 300 -29.19 21.49 -12.95
N GLY A 301 -28.09 22.15 -12.50
CA GLY A 301 -27.98 23.62 -12.44
C GLY A 301 -28.22 24.20 -11.05
N THR A 302 -28.77 23.42 -10.11
CA THR A 302 -29.06 23.84 -8.73
C THR A 302 -28.56 22.84 -7.69
N GLY A 303 -28.40 21.59 -8.08
CA GLY A 303 -27.99 20.51 -7.22
C GLY A 303 -27.69 19.23 -8.01
N PHE A 304 -27.44 18.15 -7.30
CA PHE A 304 -27.16 16.84 -7.90
C PHE A 304 -28.44 15.99 -7.96
N ALA A 305 -29.00 15.88 -9.15
CA ALA A 305 -30.13 15.00 -9.45
C ALA A 305 -29.70 13.55 -9.49
N THR A 306 -30.50 12.64 -8.93
CA THR A 306 -30.19 11.21 -8.92
C THR A 306 -30.61 10.57 -10.24
N LEU A 307 -29.69 9.92 -10.92
CA LEU A 307 -29.96 9.14 -12.13
C LEU A 307 -30.43 7.73 -11.80
N PHE A 308 -29.78 7.09 -10.83
CA PHE A 308 -30.22 5.84 -10.19
C PHE A 308 -29.64 5.76 -8.78
N ASP A 309 -30.27 4.95 -7.92
CA ASP A 309 -29.85 4.73 -6.53
C ASP A 309 -29.99 3.27 -6.14
N GLU A 310 -29.22 2.86 -5.14
CA GLU A 310 -29.21 1.50 -4.59
C GLU A 310 -29.08 0.39 -5.66
N ALA A 311 -28.37 0.68 -6.73
CA ALA A 311 -28.15 -0.29 -7.79
C ALA A 311 -27.33 -1.49 -7.27
N ARG A 312 -27.83 -2.69 -7.52
CA ARG A 312 -27.21 -3.95 -7.07
C ARG A 312 -26.00 -4.37 -7.90
N TRP A 313 -25.17 -3.39 -8.25
CA TRP A 313 -23.96 -3.51 -9.06
C TRP A 313 -22.85 -2.69 -8.42
N TYR A 314 -21.63 -3.22 -8.36
CA TYR A 314 -20.46 -2.37 -8.37
C TYR A 314 -20.34 -1.75 -9.75
N ILE A 315 -19.99 -0.50 -9.83
CA ILE A 315 -19.97 0.24 -11.11
C ILE A 315 -18.68 1.02 -11.30
N ARG A 316 -18.23 1.13 -12.53
CA ARG A 316 -17.13 1.99 -12.95
C ARG A 316 -17.26 2.33 -14.43
N PRO A 317 -17.16 3.60 -14.87
CA PRO A 317 -16.85 3.95 -16.25
C PRO A 317 -15.49 3.34 -16.64
N VAL A 318 -15.45 2.68 -17.79
CA VAL A 318 -14.24 2.03 -18.34
C VAL A 318 -14.19 2.31 -19.83
N ASP A 319 -13.03 2.75 -20.31
CA ASP A 319 -12.78 2.78 -21.76
C ASP A 319 -12.50 1.37 -22.24
N VAL A 320 -13.44 0.82 -23.00
CA VAL A 320 -13.39 -0.57 -23.49
C VAL A 320 -13.04 -0.55 -24.97
N PRO A 321 -11.98 -1.25 -25.40
CA PRO A 321 -11.57 -1.29 -26.79
C PRO A 321 -12.71 -1.65 -27.73
N GLY A 322 -12.94 -0.77 -28.73
CA GLY A 322 -14.03 -0.93 -29.71
C GLY A 322 -15.42 -0.54 -29.23
N MET A 323 -15.60 -0.18 -27.94
CA MET A 323 -16.86 0.32 -27.39
C MET A 323 -16.76 1.77 -26.90
N GLY A 324 -15.53 2.25 -26.62
CA GLY A 324 -15.28 3.54 -25.98
C GLY A 324 -15.63 3.53 -24.49
N LEU A 325 -15.83 4.71 -23.92
CA LEU A 325 -16.15 4.89 -22.52
C LEU A 325 -17.59 4.43 -22.23
N VAL A 326 -17.72 3.39 -21.41
CA VAL A 326 -19.01 2.78 -21.07
C VAL A 326 -19.09 2.47 -19.58
N LEU A 327 -20.33 2.41 -19.05
CA LEU A 327 -20.53 1.95 -17.67
C LEU A 327 -20.37 0.43 -17.61
N VAL A 328 -19.42 -0.01 -16.81
CA VAL A 328 -19.19 -1.43 -16.52
C VAL A 328 -19.63 -1.76 -15.12
N GLY A 329 -20.25 -2.92 -14.97
CA GLY A 329 -20.71 -3.41 -13.68
C GLY A 329 -20.28 -4.81 -13.35
N GLN A 330 -20.16 -5.05 -12.05
CA GLN A 330 -19.91 -6.37 -11.48
C GLN A 330 -20.90 -6.63 -10.35
N SER A 331 -21.47 -7.83 -10.32
CA SER A 331 -22.42 -8.22 -9.25
C SER A 331 -21.72 -8.82 -8.04
N ALA A 332 -22.42 -8.84 -6.93
CA ALA A 332 -22.11 -9.63 -5.76
C ALA A 332 -23.16 -10.71 -5.55
N GLY A 333 -22.82 -11.78 -4.84
CA GLY A 333 -23.72 -12.89 -4.53
C GLY A 333 -23.31 -13.57 -3.24
N LEU A 334 -23.00 -14.86 -3.31
CA LEU A 334 -22.45 -15.62 -2.19
C LEU A 334 -21.01 -15.18 -1.84
N VAL A 335 -20.33 -14.55 -2.79
CA VAL A 335 -18.99 -13.97 -2.65
C VAL A 335 -19.09 -12.45 -2.79
N PRO A 336 -18.13 -11.69 -2.25
CA PRO A 336 -18.15 -10.23 -2.35
C PRO A 336 -18.22 -9.73 -3.78
N VAL A 337 -17.66 -10.47 -4.73
CA VAL A 337 -17.62 -10.14 -6.16
C VAL A 337 -17.80 -11.41 -6.97
N GLU A 338 -18.87 -11.48 -7.74
CA GLU A 338 -19.10 -12.59 -8.67
C GLU A 338 -18.24 -12.45 -9.92
N PRO A 339 -17.74 -13.55 -10.50
CA PRO A 339 -16.99 -13.49 -11.75
C PRO A 339 -17.80 -12.93 -12.91
N GLY A 340 -17.16 -12.12 -13.74
CA GLY A 340 -17.74 -11.55 -14.96
C GLY A 340 -18.04 -10.06 -14.82
N LEU A 341 -17.59 -9.30 -15.81
CA LEU A 341 -17.85 -7.88 -15.98
C LEU A 341 -18.82 -7.69 -17.13
N TYR A 342 -19.73 -6.75 -16.99
CA TYR A 342 -20.79 -6.53 -17.97
C TYR A 342 -20.91 -5.05 -18.29
N ARG A 343 -21.10 -4.71 -19.55
CA ARG A 343 -21.60 -3.38 -19.89
C ARG A 343 -22.99 -3.19 -19.29
N LEU A 344 -23.24 -2.05 -18.73
CA LEU A 344 -24.54 -1.65 -18.21
C LEU A 344 -25.12 -0.51 -19.03
N SER A 345 -26.43 -0.49 -19.19
CA SER A 345 -27.17 0.65 -19.74
C SER A 345 -28.18 1.14 -18.72
N LEU A 346 -28.37 2.45 -18.67
CA LEU A 346 -29.42 3.06 -17.85
C LEU A 346 -30.73 3.08 -18.62
N ASN A 347 -31.78 2.48 -18.07
CA ASN A 347 -33.10 2.43 -18.67
C ASN A 347 -34.16 2.76 -17.61
N ASN A 348 -34.80 3.93 -17.76
CA ASN A 348 -35.81 4.42 -16.82
C ASN A 348 -35.36 4.39 -15.34
N GLY A 349 -34.12 4.85 -15.06
CA GLY A 349 -33.57 4.87 -13.70
C GLY A 349 -33.07 3.52 -13.19
N VAL A 350 -33.06 2.46 -14.01
CA VAL A 350 -32.61 1.12 -13.64
C VAL A 350 -31.43 0.70 -14.54
N LEU A 351 -30.39 0.15 -13.93
CA LEU A 351 -29.27 -0.44 -14.65
C LEU A 351 -29.65 -1.80 -15.21
N VAL A 352 -29.49 -1.95 -16.53
CA VAL A 352 -29.78 -3.19 -17.26
C VAL A 352 -28.46 -3.78 -17.78
N ARG A 353 -28.22 -5.04 -17.47
CA ARG A 353 -27.08 -5.79 -17.95
C ARG A 353 -27.14 -5.99 -19.47
N GLN A 354 -26.04 -5.71 -20.11
CA GLN A 354 -25.80 -5.91 -21.53
C GLN A 354 -24.78 -7.05 -21.73
N GLU A 355 -23.94 -6.94 -22.77
CA GLU A 355 -22.91 -7.94 -23.07
C GLU A 355 -21.84 -8.08 -21.97
N ALA A 356 -21.30 -9.29 -21.87
CA ALA A 356 -20.16 -9.57 -21.01
C ALA A 356 -18.86 -9.11 -21.68
N LEU A 357 -17.95 -8.54 -20.89
CA LEU A 357 -16.60 -8.23 -21.34
C LEU A 357 -15.75 -9.51 -21.37
N ALA A 358 -14.89 -9.62 -22.36
CA ALA A 358 -13.93 -10.73 -22.50
C ALA A 358 -12.74 -10.53 -21.54
N ILE A 359 -12.96 -10.74 -20.26
CA ILE A 359 -11.98 -10.51 -19.18
C ILE A 359 -11.73 -11.82 -18.42
N PRO A 360 -10.47 -12.15 -18.06
CA PRO A 360 -10.14 -13.29 -17.22
C PRO A 360 -10.86 -13.26 -15.86
N ARG A 361 -11.16 -14.44 -15.31
CA ARG A 361 -11.94 -14.56 -14.05
C ARG A 361 -11.25 -13.95 -12.82
N GLU A 362 -9.93 -13.84 -12.85
CA GLU A 362 -9.09 -13.30 -11.80
C GLU A 362 -9.13 -11.76 -11.74
N VAL A 363 -9.66 -11.14 -12.82
CA VAL A 363 -9.79 -9.69 -12.94
C VAL A 363 -11.17 -9.27 -12.42
N ASN A 364 -11.19 -8.25 -11.59
CA ASN A 364 -12.41 -7.63 -11.08
C ASN A 364 -12.53 -6.18 -11.55
N LEU A 365 -13.66 -5.56 -11.27
CA LEU A 365 -13.98 -4.22 -11.76
C LEU A 365 -12.95 -3.15 -11.34
N PHE A 366 -12.27 -3.32 -10.22
CA PHE A 366 -11.43 -2.28 -9.61
C PHE A 366 -9.92 -2.46 -9.86
N ASN A 367 -9.50 -3.63 -10.34
CA ASN A 367 -8.07 -3.97 -10.38
C ASN A 367 -7.44 -3.96 -11.78
N PHE A 368 -8.10 -3.40 -12.80
CA PHE A 368 -7.59 -3.44 -14.17
C PHE A 368 -7.81 -2.16 -14.98
N SER A 369 -7.10 -2.07 -16.08
CA SER A 369 -7.34 -1.15 -17.21
C SER A 369 -6.96 -1.85 -18.52
N TYR A 370 -7.46 -1.34 -19.66
CA TYR A 370 -6.97 -1.70 -20.97
C TYR A 370 -5.85 -0.73 -21.37
N ALA A 371 -4.84 -1.20 -22.08
CA ALA A 371 -3.73 -0.39 -22.58
C ALA A 371 -3.15 -1.00 -23.84
N ASP A 372 -2.86 -0.18 -24.85
CA ASP A 372 -2.10 -0.56 -26.05
C ASP A 372 -0.60 -0.35 -25.75
N LEU A 373 0.00 -1.33 -25.06
CA LEU A 373 1.34 -1.19 -24.50
C LEU A 373 2.46 -1.24 -25.54
N ASP A 374 2.23 -1.80 -26.71
CA ASP A 374 3.21 -1.94 -27.79
C ASP A 374 2.86 -1.13 -29.05
N GLY A 375 1.76 -0.36 -29.02
CA GLY A 375 1.34 0.53 -30.10
C GLY A 375 0.83 -0.21 -31.34
N ASP A 376 0.43 -1.49 -31.23
CA ASP A 376 -0.03 -2.29 -32.35
C ASP A 376 -1.54 -2.14 -32.64
N GLY A 377 -2.25 -1.35 -31.85
CA GLY A 377 -3.69 -1.10 -31.91
C GLY A 377 -4.53 -2.18 -31.23
N ARG A 378 -3.91 -3.16 -30.56
CA ARG A 378 -4.57 -4.13 -29.71
C ARG A 378 -4.26 -3.81 -28.27
N HIS A 379 -5.28 -3.96 -27.43
CA HIS A 379 -5.11 -3.59 -26.05
C HIS A 379 -4.88 -4.84 -25.19
N GLU A 380 -3.85 -4.79 -24.38
CA GLU A 380 -3.63 -5.70 -23.28
C GLU A 380 -4.54 -5.34 -22.11
N ILE A 381 -4.73 -6.32 -21.21
CA ILE A 381 -5.30 -6.07 -19.89
C ILE A 381 -4.16 -5.93 -18.92
N VAL A 382 -4.06 -4.74 -18.32
CA VAL A 382 -3.15 -4.50 -17.21
C VAL A 382 -3.95 -4.66 -15.92
N ALA A 383 -3.52 -5.56 -15.04
CA ALA A 383 -4.28 -5.87 -13.83
C ALA A 383 -3.38 -6.08 -12.60
N LEU A 384 -3.97 -5.92 -11.43
CA LEU A 384 -3.32 -6.22 -10.15
C LEU A 384 -3.84 -7.56 -9.59
N ASP A 385 -2.93 -8.41 -9.13
CA ASP A 385 -3.32 -9.61 -8.41
C ASP A 385 -3.70 -9.30 -6.94
N ASN A 386 -4.14 -10.31 -6.20
CA ASN A 386 -4.49 -10.18 -4.78
C ASN A 386 -3.32 -9.82 -3.85
N PHE A 387 -2.09 -9.79 -4.38
CA PHE A 387 -0.87 -9.38 -3.68
C PHE A 387 -0.36 -8.02 -4.16
N PHE A 388 -1.19 -7.30 -4.94
CA PHE A 388 -0.86 -6.00 -5.55
C PHE A 388 0.31 -6.06 -6.55
N LYS A 389 0.56 -7.22 -7.15
CA LYS A 389 1.52 -7.35 -8.24
C LYS A 389 0.85 -7.04 -9.55
N LEU A 390 1.50 -6.18 -10.34
CA LEU A 390 1.03 -5.79 -11.65
C LEU A 390 1.24 -6.95 -12.63
N MET A 391 0.24 -7.21 -13.46
CA MET A 391 0.26 -8.24 -14.49
C MET A 391 -0.13 -7.63 -15.84
N VAL A 392 0.51 -8.08 -16.90
CA VAL A 392 0.10 -7.84 -18.28
C VAL A 392 -0.48 -9.13 -18.83
N ILE A 393 -1.70 -9.05 -19.34
CA ILE A 393 -2.47 -10.19 -19.87
C ILE A 393 -2.75 -9.95 -21.34
N GLN A 394 -2.27 -10.83 -22.19
CA GLN A 394 -2.47 -10.81 -23.65
C GLN A 394 -3.10 -12.11 -24.09
N GLY A 395 -4.17 -12.04 -24.90
CA GLY A 395 -4.87 -13.24 -25.37
C GLY A 395 -5.41 -14.15 -24.26
N GLY A 396 -5.72 -13.60 -23.09
CA GLY A 396 -6.22 -14.34 -21.92
C GLY A 396 -5.12 -15.02 -21.09
N SER A 397 -3.84 -14.81 -21.38
CA SER A 397 -2.70 -15.37 -20.66
C SER A 397 -1.83 -14.27 -20.06
N VAL A 398 -1.32 -14.49 -18.85
CA VAL A 398 -0.36 -13.59 -18.21
C VAL A 398 0.97 -13.72 -18.92
N VAL A 399 1.38 -12.65 -19.63
CA VAL A 399 2.66 -12.61 -20.37
C VAL A 399 3.79 -12.00 -19.51
N TRP A 400 3.44 -11.17 -18.54
CA TRP A 400 4.39 -10.57 -17.61
C TRP A 400 3.77 -10.32 -16.24
N LYS A 401 4.61 -10.33 -15.20
CA LYS A 401 4.21 -10.04 -13.83
C LYS A 401 5.33 -9.34 -13.06
N SER A 402 4.99 -8.28 -12.33
CA SER A 402 5.94 -7.51 -11.55
C SER A 402 6.50 -8.29 -10.36
N ARG A 403 7.73 -7.96 -9.96
CA ARG A 403 8.29 -8.38 -8.67
C ARG A 403 7.80 -7.48 -7.54
N GLU A 404 7.58 -6.22 -7.82
CA GLU A 404 7.18 -5.18 -6.87
C GLU A 404 5.66 -5.09 -6.76
N ARG A 405 5.20 -4.41 -5.71
CA ARG A 405 3.78 -4.18 -5.45
C ARG A 405 3.41 -2.75 -5.81
N PHE A 406 2.23 -2.59 -6.44
CA PHE A 406 1.67 -1.31 -6.86
C PHE A 406 0.26 -1.15 -6.31
N CYS A 407 -0.20 0.09 -6.17
CA CYS A 407 -1.58 0.41 -5.82
C CYS A 407 -2.08 -0.25 -4.52
N GLY A 408 -1.16 -0.53 -3.58
CA GLY A 408 -1.49 -1.17 -2.31
C GLY A 408 -2.53 -0.36 -1.54
N THR A 409 -3.54 -1.06 -0.98
CA THR A 409 -4.70 -0.45 -0.33
C THR A 409 -5.06 -1.16 0.97
N LYS A 410 -5.78 -0.43 1.85
CA LYS A 410 -6.44 -0.99 3.04
C LYS A 410 -7.91 -1.31 2.78
N ARG A 411 -8.46 -0.91 1.63
CA ARG A 411 -9.88 -1.04 1.30
C ARG A 411 -10.15 -2.37 0.65
N PHE A 412 -11.21 -3.03 1.09
CA PHE A 412 -11.69 -4.29 0.53
C PHE A 412 -13.23 -4.34 0.52
N LEU A 413 -13.76 -5.20 -0.31
CA LEU A 413 -15.16 -5.54 -0.39
C LEU A 413 -15.43 -6.75 0.49
N GLY A 414 -16.65 -6.86 0.98
CA GLY A 414 -17.04 -7.85 1.97
C GLY A 414 -16.98 -7.26 3.38
N GLY A 415 -17.81 -7.79 4.27
CA GLY A 415 -17.80 -7.42 5.68
C GLY A 415 -16.49 -7.87 6.34
N GLU A 416 -16.16 -7.24 7.47
CA GLU A 416 -15.14 -7.80 8.34
C GLU A 416 -15.48 -9.27 8.58
N PRO A 417 -14.52 -10.20 8.38
CA PRO A 417 -14.74 -11.57 8.79
C PRO A 417 -15.16 -11.55 10.25
N ASP A 418 -16.29 -12.21 10.61
CA ASP A 418 -16.71 -12.41 11.98
C ASP A 418 -15.57 -13.11 12.73
N MET A 419 -14.62 -12.34 13.21
CA MET A 419 -13.56 -12.83 14.08
C MET A 419 -14.16 -13.00 15.47
N LYS A 420 -14.76 -14.15 15.70
CA LYS A 420 -14.95 -14.63 17.07
C LYS A 420 -13.56 -14.77 17.68
N PRO A 421 -13.29 -14.16 18.85
CA PRO A 421 -12.04 -14.40 19.56
C PRO A 421 -11.86 -15.89 19.76
N GLY A 422 -10.79 -16.49 19.25
CA GLY A 422 -10.45 -17.89 19.44
C GLY A 422 -10.60 -18.82 18.23
N THR A 423 -11.10 -18.37 17.10
CA THR A 423 -10.99 -19.15 15.86
C THR A 423 -9.77 -18.69 15.08
N SER A 424 -8.64 -19.32 15.35
CA SER A 424 -7.51 -19.28 14.43
C SER A 424 -7.96 -19.92 13.12
N HIS A 425 -8.18 -19.13 12.10
CA HIS A 425 -8.23 -19.67 10.76
C HIS A 425 -6.79 -20.07 10.39
N ASP A 426 -6.49 -21.33 10.63
CA ASP A 426 -5.30 -21.97 10.12
C ASP A 426 -5.35 -21.82 8.60
N ARG A 427 -4.39 -21.09 8.02
CA ARG A 427 -4.29 -20.83 6.58
C ARG A 427 -4.11 -22.11 5.75
N ASN A 428 -4.07 -23.26 6.39
CA ASN A 428 -3.84 -24.57 5.79
C ASN A 428 -5.06 -25.51 5.82
N GLU A 429 -6.19 -25.16 6.44
CA GLU A 429 -7.41 -25.93 6.23
C GLU A 429 -8.09 -25.50 4.95
N ILE A 430 -7.62 -26.02 3.84
CA ILE A 430 -8.37 -26.20 2.61
C ILE A 430 -9.46 -27.23 2.93
N VAL A 431 -10.52 -26.77 3.53
CA VAL A 431 -11.78 -27.51 3.48
C VAL A 431 -12.35 -27.28 2.10
N ASP A 432 -12.33 -28.34 1.29
CA ASP A 432 -12.78 -28.37 -0.09
C ASP A 432 -14.05 -27.50 -0.30
N GLY A 433 -13.93 -26.43 -1.06
CA GLY A 433 -15.01 -25.64 -1.62
C GLY A 433 -15.63 -24.55 -0.76
N ILE A 434 -15.26 -24.34 0.50
CA ILE A 434 -15.80 -23.27 1.37
C ILE A 434 -14.76 -22.18 1.67
N GLY A 435 -13.46 -22.48 1.64
CA GLY A 435 -12.37 -21.54 1.96
C GLY A 435 -12.23 -20.35 1.01
N ASP A 436 -12.63 -20.49 -0.26
CA ASP A 436 -12.57 -19.41 -1.25
C ASP A 436 -13.76 -18.42 -1.17
N LYS A 437 -14.82 -18.74 -0.43
CA LYS A 437 -16.06 -17.93 -0.41
C LYS A 437 -15.96 -16.62 0.37
N TYR A 438 -14.93 -16.46 1.19
CA TYR A 438 -14.74 -15.26 2.04
C TYR A 438 -13.43 -14.52 1.76
N LYS A 439 -12.87 -14.72 0.57
CA LYS A 439 -11.64 -14.04 0.17
C LYS A 439 -11.90 -12.55 0.08
N GLU A 440 -11.15 -11.77 0.85
CA GLU A 440 -11.18 -10.31 0.75
C GLU A 440 -10.83 -9.90 -0.69
N VAL A 441 -11.66 -9.06 -1.30
CA VAL A 441 -11.41 -8.47 -2.61
C VAL A 441 -10.99 -7.02 -2.39
N TYR A 442 -9.72 -6.73 -2.57
CA TYR A 442 -9.19 -5.39 -2.38
C TYR A 442 -9.64 -4.45 -3.50
N VAL A 443 -9.88 -3.18 -3.12
CA VAL A 443 -10.15 -2.07 -4.05
C VAL A 443 -8.89 -1.21 -4.13
N PRO A 444 -7.97 -1.48 -5.06
CA PRO A 444 -6.72 -0.74 -5.21
C PRO A 444 -6.97 0.70 -5.69
N SER A 445 -5.93 1.52 -5.68
CA SER A 445 -5.91 2.77 -6.43
C SER A 445 -6.01 2.47 -7.92
N ARG A 446 -6.44 3.46 -8.70
CA ARG A 446 -6.61 3.29 -10.16
C ARG A 446 -5.28 3.06 -10.88
N ILE A 447 -5.35 2.44 -12.05
CA ILE A 447 -4.30 2.40 -13.05
C ILE A 447 -4.64 3.47 -14.07
N ILE A 448 -3.83 4.52 -14.19
CA ILE A 448 -3.97 5.52 -15.26
C ILE A 448 -3.17 5.02 -16.46
N VAL A 449 -3.79 5.10 -17.62
CA VAL A 449 -3.22 4.71 -18.91
C VAL A 449 -3.13 5.96 -19.78
N SER A 450 -1.97 6.25 -20.32
CA SER A 450 -1.71 7.43 -21.16
C SER A 450 -0.41 7.25 -21.93
N ASP A 451 -0.37 7.67 -23.18
CA ASP A 451 0.87 7.83 -23.94
C ASP A 451 1.60 9.09 -23.48
N VAL A 452 2.46 8.91 -22.46
CA VAL A 452 3.11 10.00 -21.73
C VAL A 452 4.24 10.65 -22.54
N ASP A 453 4.98 9.85 -23.31
CA ASP A 453 6.12 10.32 -24.10
C ASP A 453 5.80 10.49 -25.60
N ASN A 454 4.53 10.34 -25.99
CA ASN A 454 4.00 10.47 -27.36
C ASN A 454 4.71 9.59 -28.40
N ASP A 455 5.07 8.37 -28.02
CA ASP A 455 5.67 7.43 -28.95
C ASP A 455 4.64 6.51 -29.64
N GLY A 456 3.37 6.65 -29.29
CA GLY A 456 2.25 5.91 -29.84
C GLY A 456 1.90 4.63 -29.06
N SER A 457 2.59 4.36 -27.97
CA SER A 457 2.30 3.27 -27.03
C SER A 457 1.75 3.83 -25.71
N ASP A 458 0.87 3.09 -25.06
CA ASP A 458 0.34 3.48 -23.78
C ASP A 458 1.34 3.20 -22.65
N ASP A 459 1.52 4.19 -21.77
CA ASP A 459 2.26 4.08 -20.52
C ASP A 459 1.31 3.99 -19.33
N LEU A 460 1.85 3.59 -18.18
CA LEU A 460 1.07 3.44 -16.96
C LEU A 460 1.53 4.41 -15.87
N ILE A 461 0.59 5.11 -15.25
CA ILE A 461 0.85 5.92 -14.05
C ILE A 461 0.22 5.22 -12.86
N LEU A 462 1.04 4.87 -11.88
CA LEU A 462 0.70 4.07 -10.72
C LEU A 462 1.31 4.63 -9.44
N ASN A 463 0.72 4.32 -8.31
CA ASN A 463 1.36 4.59 -7.03
C ASN A 463 2.03 3.33 -6.45
N ARG A 464 3.01 3.57 -5.59
CA ARG A 464 3.58 2.58 -4.68
C ARG A 464 3.37 3.06 -3.25
N ASN A 465 2.69 2.26 -2.46
CA ASN A 465 2.54 2.45 -1.03
C ASN A 465 3.37 1.36 -0.34
N PRO A 466 4.62 1.64 0.09
CA PRO A 466 5.44 0.65 0.79
C PRO A 466 4.82 0.33 2.15
N GLU A 467 4.63 -0.95 2.38
CA GLU A 467 4.10 -1.46 3.64
C GLU A 467 5.20 -1.52 4.70
N THR A 468 4.92 -1.03 5.90
CA THR A 468 5.88 -1.05 7.00
C THR A 468 5.74 -2.25 7.94
N LEU A 469 4.63 -3.00 7.88
CA LEU A 469 4.33 -4.10 8.81
C LEU A 469 3.50 -5.21 8.14
N THR A 470 4.05 -5.91 7.15
CA THR A 470 3.26 -6.85 6.34
C THR A 470 3.25 -8.29 6.79
N SER A 471 4.12 -8.72 7.68
CA SER A 471 4.25 -10.15 7.98
C SER A 471 3.37 -10.65 9.10
N VAL A 472 2.78 -9.79 9.94
CA VAL A 472 2.25 -10.22 11.23
C VAL A 472 0.78 -9.94 11.45
N ALA A 473 0.24 -8.85 10.92
CA ALA A 473 -1.19 -8.58 10.99
C ALA A 473 -1.65 -7.80 9.76
N PRO A 474 -2.29 -8.44 8.78
CA PRO A 474 -2.78 -7.77 7.56
C PRO A 474 -3.69 -6.57 7.84
N ARG A 475 -4.30 -6.50 9.02
CA ARG A 475 -5.16 -5.41 9.48
C ARG A 475 -4.40 -4.20 10.00
N LEU A 476 -3.12 -4.34 10.33
CA LEU A 476 -2.24 -3.26 10.79
C LEU A 476 -1.33 -2.72 9.67
N VAL A 477 -1.67 -2.99 8.42
CA VAL A 477 -0.93 -2.42 7.29
C VAL A 477 -0.98 -0.90 7.37
N GLN A 478 0.19 -0.31 7.51
CA GLN A 478 0.36 1.14 7.46
C GLN A 478 1.18 1.52 6.22
N TYR A 479 0.75 2.58 5.60
CA TYR A 479 1.44 3.19 4.48
C TYR A 479 1.93 4.57 4.91
N PRO A 480 3.15 4.68 5.47
CA PRO A 480 3.65 5.94 6.03
C PRO A 480 3.94 6.98 4.94
N ASN A 481 4.25 6.51 3.75
CA ASN A 481 4.51 7.32 2.57
C ASN A 481 4.18 6.53 1.31
N GLY A 482 4.12 7.24 0.20
CA GLY A 482 3.96 6.64 -1.12
C GLY A 482 4.80 7.36 -2.17
N THR A 483 4.88 6.81 -3.36
CA THR A 483 5.45 7.44 -4.56
C THR A 483 4.52 7.24 -5.74
N MET A 484 4.49 8.18 -6.67
CA MET A 484 3.93 7.97 -8.00
C MET A 484 5.02 7.48 -8.93
N THR A 485 4.67 6.63 -9.87
CA THR A 485 5.62 5.98 -10.79
C THR A 485 4.99 5.89 -12.17
N GLY A 486 5.74 6.25 -13.20
CA GLY A 486 5.43 5.97 -14.59
C GLY A 486 6.15 4.71 -15.06
N LEU A 487 5.45 3.82 -15.75
CA LEU A 487 5.99 2.59 -16.30
C LEU A 487 5.71 2.52 -17.81
N LYS A 488 6.70 2.05 -18.56
CA LYS A 488 6.64 1.83 -20.00
C LYS A 488 6.92 0.38 -20.36
N TRP A 489 6.28 -0.11 -21.41
CA TRP A 489 6.56 -1.44 -21.94
C TRP A 489 7.77 -1.43 -22.87
N ASN A 490 8.75 -2.30 -22.64
CA ASN A 490 9.97 -2.41 -23.44
C ASN A 490 10.01 -3.63 -24.37
N GLY A 491 8.85 -4.28 -24.59
CA GLY A 491 8.73 -5.50 -25.38
C GLY A 491 8.90 -6.81 -24.59
N ILE A 492 9.42 -6.74 -23.35
CA ILE A 492 9.65 -7.90 -22.48
C ILE A 492 8.94 -7.72 -21.13
N GLY A 493 8.82 -6.48 -20.67
CA GLY A 493 8.23 -6.15 -19.39
C GLY A 493 8.03 -4.65 -19.21
N LEU A 494 7.39 -4.29 -18.11
CA LEU A 494 7.22 -2.89 -17.71
C LEU A 494 8.45 -2.45 -16.91
N GLU A 495 9.06 -1.36 -17.35
CA GLU A 495 10.18 -0.70 -16.66
C GLU A 495 9.83 0.72 -16.25
N GLU A 496 10.51 1.18 -15.21
CA GLU A 496 10.26 2.48 -14.63
C GLU A 496 10.84 3.60 -15.50
N MET A 497 9.97 4.48 -16.00
CA MET A 497 10.35 5.70 -16.71
C MET A 497 10.72 6.79 -15.72
N TRP A 498 9.88 7.00 -14.72
CA TRP A 498 10.03 8.04 -13.70
C TRP A 498 9.33 7.64 -12.40
N ARG A 499 9.70 8.31 -11.33
CA ARG A 499 8.97 8.28 -10.06
C ARG A 499 9.14 9.60 -9.30
N THR A 500 8.16 9.90 -8.48
CA THR A 500 8.24 11.02 -7.53
C THR A 500 9.18 10.66 -6.37
N ARG A 501 9.59 11.67 -5.62
CA ARG A 501 10.09 11.45 -4.28
C ARG A 501 8.98 10.92 -3.38
N LYS A 502 9.36 10.46 -2.21
CA LYS A 502 8.41 10.00 -1.19
C LYS A 502 7.47 11.15 -0.81
N ILE A 503 6.19 10.87 -0.85
CA ILE A 503 5.10 11.73 -0.44
C ILE A 503 4.62 11.21 0.91
N ASP A 504 4.68 12.03 1.97
CA ASP A 504 4.26 11.59 3.30
C ASP A 504 2.75 11.43 3.36
N GLY A 505 2.32 10.26 3.81
CA GLY A 505 0.92 9.87 3.89
C GLY A 505 0.60 8.65 3.01
N TYR A 506 -0.58 8.10 3.22
CA TYR A 506 -1.12 7.02 2.42
C TYR A 506 -1.78 7.57 1.17
N ILE A 507 -1.25 7.24 -0.02
CA ILE A 507 -1.86 7.58 -1.31
C ILE A 507 -3.09 6.68 -1.50
N VAL A 508 -4.26 7.29 -1.46
CA VAL A 508 -5.56 6.59 -1.57
C VAL A 508 -5.98 6.43 -3.01
N ASN A 509 -5.92 7.54 -3.76
CA ASN A 509 -6.28 7.60 -5.17
C ASN A 509 -5.64 8.84 -5.79
N TYR A 510 -5.65 8.92 -7.10
CA TYR A 510 -5.07 10.02 -7.88
C TYR A 510 -5.73 10.11 -9.24
N GLN A 511 -5.63 11.28 -9.88
CA GLN A 511 -6.11 11.53 -11.24
C GLN A 511 -5.24 12.60 -11.88
N VAL A 512 -5.16 12.56 -13.20
CA VAL A 512 -4.49 13.57 -14.00
C VAL A 512 -5.56 14.45 -14.65
N LYS A 513 -5.36 15.77 -14.59
CA LYS A 513 -6.14 16.70 -15.38
C LYS A 513 -5.68 16.63 -16.82
N SER A 514 -6.55 16.20 -17.72
CA SER A 514 -6.32 16.20 -19.15
C SER A 514 -7.64 16.30 -19.88
N GLU A 515 -7.77 17.25 -20.80
CA GLU A 515 -8.93 17.40 -21.68
C GLU A 515 -9.17 16.17 -22.58
N VAL A 516 -8.17 15.34 -22.72
CA VAL A 516 -8.23 14.04 -23.36
C VAL A 516 -7.42 13.10 -22.48
N MET A 517 -7.89 11.88 -22.18
CA MET A 517 -7.16 10.88 -21.38
C MET A 517 -5.78 10.50 -22.02
N ARG A 518 -5.16 11.40 -22.75
CA ARG A 518 -3.85 11.31 -23.37
C ARG A 518 -3.09 12.59 -23.08
N LEU A 519 -2.09 12.46 -22.23
CA LEU A 519 -1.13 13.53 -21.97
C LEU A 519 -0.38 13.84 -23.27
N LYS A 520 -0.39 15.10 -23.70
CA LYS A 520 0.40 15.54 -24.87
C LYS A 520 1.70 16.14 -24.40
N ALA A 521 2.81 15.78 -25.04
CA ALA A 521 4.11 16.39 -24.75
C ALA A 521 4.02 17.91 -24.95
N GLY A 522 4.43 18.66 -23.92
CA GLY A 522 4.48 20.12 -23.91
C GLY A 522 3.31 20.82 -23.27
N ASP A 523 2.23 20.11 -22.90
CA ASP A 523 1.14 20.67 -22.10
C ASP A 523 1.50 20.60 -20.61
N GLU A 524 1.12 21.62 -19.85
CA GLU A 524 1.22 21.58 -18.38
C GLU A 524 -0.04 20.90 -17.84
N ASP A 525 0.14 19.66 -17.39
CA ASP A 525 -0.91 18.90 -16.73
C ASP A 525 -0.81 18.99 -15.22
N GLU A 526 -1.86 18.61 -14.53
CA GLU A 526 -1.87 18.55 -13.08
C GLU A 526 -2.18 17.12 -12.61
N LEU A 527 -1.31 16.57 -11.78
CA LEU A 527 -1.54 15.30 -11.10
C LEU A 527 -2.10 15.57 -9.70
N PHE A 528 -3.35 15.19 -9.50
CA PHE A 528 -4.04 15.25 -8.21
C PHE A 528 -3.83 13.98 -7.43
N ILE A 529 -3.30 14.09 -6.22
CA ILE A 529 -3.00 12.94 -5.35
C ILE A 529 -3.75 13.10 -4.04
N GLY A 530 -4.71 12.23 -3.79
CA GLY A 530 -5.46 12.15 -2.54
C GLY A 530 -4.70 11.37 -1.47
N LEU A 531 -4.46 12.01 -0.33
CA LEU A 531 -3.66 11.48 0.77
C LEU A 531 -4.48 11.37 2.04
N ILE A 532 -4.34 10.26 2.75
CA ILE A 532 -4.61 10.19 4.19
C ILE A 532 -3.33 10.53 4.93
N LEU A 533 -3.41 11.55 5.79
CA LEU A 533 -2.28 12.01 6.56
C LEU A 533 -2.02 11.04 7.73
N ASN A 534 -0.74 10.78 7.98
CA ASN A 534 -0.34 9.98 9.14
C ASN A 534 -0.39 10.86 10.41
N THR A 535 -1.57 11.02 10.96
CA THR A 535 -1.82 11.77 12.20
C THR A 535 -1.76 10.86 13.42
N GLY A 536 -0.76 9.95 13.50
CA GLY A 536 -0.66 9.00 14.61
C GLY A 536 -1.71 7.88 14.59
N THR A 537 -1.42 6.76 15.27
CA THR A 537 -2.25 5.55 15.23
C THR A 537 -3.62 5.68 15.91
N LEU A 538 -3.86 6.72 16.68
CA LEU A 538 -5.13 6.92 17.41
C LEU A 538 -5.95 8.11 16.92
N ASP A 539 -5.37 9.11 16.29
CA ASP A 539 -6.15 10.07 15.51
C ASP A 539 -6.90 9.37 14.36
N ALA A 540 -6.32 8.30 13.81
CA ALA A 540 -6.97 7.43 12.83
C ALA A 540 -8.24 6.73 13.37
N LEU A 541 -8.39 6.61 14.68
CA LEU A 541 -9.61 6.08 15.35
C LEU A 541 -10.60 7.19 15.68
N MET A 542 -10.16 8.44 15.82
CA MET A 542 -11.01 9.55 16.24
C MET A 542 -11.38 10.51 15.10
N SER A 543 -10.47 10.78 14.16
CA SER A 543 -10.76 11.55 12.94
C SER A 543 -9.63 11.37 11.93
N THR A 544 -9.89 10.66 10.85
CA THR A 544 -8.94 10.57 9.74
C THR A 544 -8.85 11.89 9.02
N LYS A 545 -7.64 12.42 8.87
CA LYS A 545 -7.38 13.66 8.14
C LYS A 545 -6.84 13.36 6.75
N SER A 546 -7.38 14.03 5.76
CA SER A 546 -6.97 13.86 4.36
C SER A 546 -6.61 15.20 3.73
N THR A 547 -5.89 15.16 2.64
CA THR A 547 -5.54 16.32 1.83
C THR A 547 -5.37 15.90 0.38
N VAL A 548 -5.42 16.85 -0.53
CA VAL A 548 -5.02 16.62 -1.92
C VAL A 548 -3.77 17.43 -2.21
N VAL A 549 -2.81 16.79 -2.84
CA VAL A 549 -1.60 17.43 -3.35
C VAL A 549 -1.70 17.47 -4.87
N ILE A 550 -1.46 18.64 -5.44
CA ILE A 550 -1.57 18.88 -6.88
C ILE A 550 -0.15 19.19 -7.39
N TYR A 551 0.35 18.33 -8.26
CA TYR A 551 1.64 18.50 -8.91
C TYR A 551 1.41 18.95 -10.35
N PRO A 552 1.80 20.18 -10.72
CA PRO A 552 1.93 20.51 -12.12
C PRO A 552 3.11 19.72 -12.69
N PHE A 553 2.92 19.08 -13.83
CA PHE A 553 3.98 18.36 -14.53
C PHE A 553 3.83 18.51 -16.04
N ALA A 554 4.97 18.53 -16.73
CA ALA A 554 5.04 18.54 -18.17
C ALA A 554 6.12 17.55 -18.61
N PHE A 555 5.90 16.89 -19.73
CA PHE A 555 6.89 16.02 -20.35
C PHE A 555 7.66 16.80 -21.40
N GLU A 556 8.99 16.90 -21.25
CA GLU A 556 9.86 17.48 -22.27
C GLU A 556 10.57 16.35 -23.01
N MET A 557 10.31 16.25 -24.30
CA MET A 557 11.12 15.42 -25.19
C MET A 557 12.53 16.02 -25.29
N PRO A 558 13.59 15.22 -25.30
CA PRO A 558 14.93 15.73 -25.59
C PRO A 558 14.92 16.35 -26.99
N GLU A 559 15.47 17.56 -27.13
CA GLU A 559 15.70 18.14 -28.45
C GLU A 559 16.53 17.15 -29.26
N MET A 560 15.95 16.62 -30.33
CA MET A 560 16.70 15.82 -31.28
C MET A 560 17.85 16.68 -31.79
N PRO A 561 19.08 16.21 -31.73
CA PRO A 561 20.21 16.98 -32.29
C PRO A 561 19.91 17.27 -33.75
N GLU A 562 19.85 18.54 -34.12
CA GLU A 562 19.69 18.96 -35.50
C GLU A 562 20.68 18.18 -36.36
N THR A 563 20.20 17.33 -37.25
CA THR A 563 21.00 16.72 -38.28
C THR A 563 21.53 17.86 -39.14
N LYS A 564 22.77 18.25 -38.91
CA LYS A 564 23.47 19.13 -39.84
C LYS A 564 23.47 18.45 -41.18
N GLU A 565 22.58 18.87 -42.08
CA GLU A 565 22.73 18.60 -43.50
C GLU A 565 24.12 19.09 -43.90
N GLU A 566 25.03 18.17 -44.10
CA GLU A 566 26.27 18.43 -44.81
C GLU A 566 25.89 18.84 -46.23
N SER A 567 25.84 20.16 -46.46
CA SER A 567 25.82 20.70 -47.81
C SER A 567 27.08 20.25 -48.54
N ARG A 568 26.92 19.34 -49.48
CA ARG A 568 27.89 19.09 -50.55
C ARG A 568 27.67 20.04 -51.71
#